data_5f084d3ff2c53b17b4b6aaa108079ecd
#
_entry.id   5f084d3ff2c53b17b4b6aaa108079ecd
#
_cell.length_a   1.000
_cell.length_b   1.000
_cell.length_c   1.000
_cell.angle_alpha   90.00
_cell.angle_beta   90.00
_cell.angle_gamma   90.00
#
_symmetry.space_group_name_H-M   'P 1'
#
loop_
_entity.id
_entity.type
_entity.pdbx_description
1 polymer ?
#
loop_
_entity_poly.entity_id
_entity_poly.type
_entity_poly.pdbx_seq_one_letter_code
_entity_poly.pdbx_strand_id
1 'polypeptide(L)'
;VHMSNTQVSRITQIGIYLGKHWRLFINERGWKVLIFGAVISALVSIVLGSGMFVYTMDTFSGGFALISACIWVGIFNSIQNICKERAIIKREHRAGLHISSYIASHLIFQAGICLLQAAILLGISSAFLTYPSCAPLFGGVWLEYFITYFLCIYAADVLGLAISAIVK
;
A
#
# COMPACT_ATOMS: atom_id res chain seq x y z
N VAL A 1 42.22 -8.41 -20.40
CA VAL A 1 41.69 -8.33 -19.02
C VAL A 1 40.30 -8.91 -19.05
N HIS A 2 40.15 -10.19 -18.61
CA HIS A 2 38.86 -10.86 -18.46
C HIS A 2 38.15 -10.21 -17.27
N MET A 3 37.24 -9.29 -17.52
CA MET A 3 36.28 -8.89 -16.49
C MET A 3 35.33 -10.07 -16.28
N SER A 4 35.50 -10.80 -15.19
CA SER A 4 34.54 -11.80 -14.71
C SER A 4 33.23 -11.09 -14.41
N ASN A 5 32.24 -11.31 -15.26
CA ASN A 5 30.90 -10.79 -15.11
C ASN A 5 30.23 -11.61 -13.99
N THR A 6 30.54 -11.31 -12.72
CA THR A 6 29.88 -11.89 -11.56
C THR A 6 28.44 -11.34 -11.53
N GLN A 7 27.53 -12.05 -12.20
CA GLN A 7 26.11 -11.75 -12.09
C GLN A 7 25.69 -11.92 -10.63
N VAL A 8 25.38 -10.82 -9.98
CA VAL A 8 24.89 -10.80 -8.60
C VAL A 8 23.58 -11.59 -8.54
N SER A 9 23.45 -12.50 -7.56
CA SER A 9 22.25 -13.31 -7.36
C SER A 9 20.98 -12.43 -7.33
N ARG A 10 19.88 -12.91 -7.92
CA ARG A 10 18.60 -12.19 -7.97
C ARG A 10 18.09 -11.79 -6.58
N ILE A 11 18.31 -12.66 -5.59
CA ILE A 11 17.91 -12.40 -4.19
C ILE A 11 18.73 -11.25 -3.59
N THR A 12 20.02 -11.22 -3.86
CA THR A 12 20.91 -10.12 -3.40
C THR A 12 20.52 -8.79 -4.06
N GLN A 13 20.13 -8.82 -5.34
CA GLN A 13 19.61 -7.63 -6.03
C GLN A 13 18.32 -7.11 -5.36
N ILE A 14 17.37 -7.98 -5.03
CA ILE A 14 16.13 -7.59 -4.33
C ILE A 14 16.46 -6.90 -3.00
N GLY A 15 17.40 -7.43 -2.20
CA GLY A 15 17.79 -6.82 -0.93
C GLY A 15 18.41 -5.42 -1.07
N ILE A 16 19.27 -5.24 -2.09
CA ILE A 16 19.91 -3.95 -2.37
C ILE A 16 18.84 -2.90 -2.78
N TYR A 17 17.90 -3.28 -3.67
CA TYR A 17 16.84 -2.38 -4.10
C TYR A 17 15.83 -2.07 -2.99
N LEU A 18 15.53 -3.03 -2.13
CA LEU A 18 14.69 -2.79 -0.96
C LEU A 18 15.31 -1.74 -0.04
N GLY A 19 16.62 -1.83 0.23
CA GLY A 19 17.36 -0.81 0.98
C GLY A 19 17.37 0.56 0.30
N LYS A 20 17.45 0.59 -1.05
CA LYS A 20 17.34 1.82 -1.85
C LYS A 20 15.97 2.46 -1.71
N HIS A 21 14.88 1.69 -1.85
CA HIS A 21 13.51 2.18 -1.70
C HIS A 21 13.25 2.75 -0.31
N TRP A 22 13.76 2.09 0.74
CA TRP A 22 13.65 2.57 2.12
C TRP A 22 14.34 3.92 2.33
N ARG A 23 15.56 4.08 1.82
CA ARG A 23 16.31 5.35 1.90
C ARG A 23 15.63 6.46 1.10
N LEU A 24 15.11 6.16 -0.08
CA LEU A 24 14.35 7.10 -0.90
C LEU A 24 13.08 7.55 -0.18
N PHE A 25 12.34 6.63 0.43
CA PHE A 25 11.14 6.92 1.20
C PHE A 25 11.41 7.90 2.34
N ILE A 26 12.46 7.69 3.11
CA ILE A 26 12.84 8.59 4.21
C ILE A 26 13.28 9.96 3.66
N ASN A 27 14.14 9.95 2.64
CA ASN A 27 14.79 11.17 2.14
C ASN A 27 13.85 12.07 1.32
N GLU A 28 12.92 11.48 0.57
CA GLU A 28 11.93 12.18 -0.26
C GLU A 28 10.63 12.54 0.49
N ARG A 29 10.63 12.41 1.83
CA ARG A 29 9.45 12.66 2.67
C ARG A 29 8.25 11.78 2.30
N GLY A 30 8.49 10.51 2.00
CA GLY A 30 7.45 9.51 1.69
C GLY A 30 6.40 9.34 2.80
N TRP A 31 6.72 9.72 4.04
CA TRP A 31 5.79 9.77 5.17
C TRP A 31 4.53 10.64 4.91
N LYS A 32 4.56 11.56 3.94
CA LYS A 32 3.38 12.32 3.51
C LYS A 32 2.24 11.42 3.02
N VAL A 33 2.57 10.29 2.42
CA VAL A 33 1.60 9.30 1.95
C VAL A 33 0.86 8.67 3.14
N LEU A 34 1.54 8.44 4.25
CA LEU A 34 0.94 7.93 5.48
C LEU A 34 0.00 8.96 6.11
N ILE A 35 0.40 10.23 6.14
CA ILE A 35 -0.46 11.33 6.63
C ILE A 35 -1.69 11.46 5.75
N PHE A 36 -1.54 11.40 4.43
CA PHE A 36 -2.69 11.48 3.51
C PHE A 36 -3.68 10.33 3.76
N GLY A 37 -3.19 9.10 3.94
CA GLY A 37 -4.01 7.96 4.33
C GLY A 37 -4.71 8.18 5.68
N ALA A 38 -4.04 8.75 6.67
CA ALA A 38 -4.60 9.06 7.97
C ALA A 38 -5.72 10.13 7.87
N VAL A 39 -5.51 11.17 7.06
CA VAL A 39 -6.54 12.22 6.84
C VAL A 39 -7.77 11.65 6.17
N ILE A 40 -7.63 10.84 5.11
CA ILE A 40 -8.77 10.19 4.45
C ILE A 40 -9.50 9.29 5.45
N SER A 41 -8.77 8.47 6.20
CA SER A 41 -9.34 7.58 7.21
C SER A 41 -10.15 8.35 8.26
N ALA A 42 -9.60 9.46 8.77
CA ALA A 42 -10.29 10.30 9.75
C ALA A 42 -11.56 10.93 9.17
N LEU A 43 -11.48 11.51 7.98
CA LEU A 43 -12.65 12.13 7.33
C LEU A 43 -13.78 11.12 7.11
N VAL A 44 -13.47 9.95 6.56
CA VAL A 44 -14.48 8.91 6.32
C VAL A 44 -15.05 8.39 7.64
N SER A 45 -14.23 8.15 8.65
CA SER A 45 -14.68 7.66 9.95
C SER A 45 -15.57 8.65 10.69
N ILE A 46 -15.27 9.96 10.60
CA ILE A 46 -16.10 11.01 11.19
C ILE A 46 -17.48 11.08 10.51
N VAL A 47 -17.51 10.99 9.18
CA VAL A 47 -18.76 11.04 8.40
C VAL A 47 -19.64 9.83 8.69
N LEU A 48 -19.06 8.65 8.85
CA LEU A 48 -19.80 7.42 9.13
C LEU A 48 -20.38 7.39 10.55
N GLY A 49 -19.65 7.92 11.52
CA GLY A 49 -20.07 7.96 12.92
C GLY A 49 -20.17 6.59 13.59
N SER A 50 -20.50 6.58 14.88
CA SER A 50 -20.52 5.37 15.72
C SER A 50 -21.67 4.39 15.41
N GLY A 51 -22.71 4.84 14.71
CA GLY A 51 -23.90 4.05 14.40
C GLY A 51 -23.80 3.14 13.18
N MET A 52 -22.68 3.18 12.45
CA MET A 52 -22.51 2.48 11.18
C MET A 52 -22.86 0.98 11.24
N PHE A 53 -22.49 0.28 12.30
CA PHE A 53 -22.71 -1.17 12.44
C PHE A 53 -24.02 -1.55 13.17
N VAL A 54 -24.88 -0.57 13.50
CA VAL A 54 -26.15 -0.81 14.20
C VAL A 54 -27.28 -1.17 13.24
N TYR A 55 -27.36 -0.51 12.11
CA TYR A 55 -28.39 -0.72 11.10
C TYR A 55 -27.81 -1.34 9.83
N THR A 56 -28.52 -2.30 9.23
CA THR A 56 -28.05 -3.02 8.02
C THR A 56 -27.76 -2.09 6.84
N MET A 57 -28.62 -1.08 6.63
CA MET A 57 -28.44 -0.12 5.53
C MET A 57 -27.20 0.78 5.74
N ASP A 58 -26.98 1.20 6.98
CA ASP A 58 -25.81 2.02 7.32
C ASP A 58 -24.52 1.20 7.25
N THR A 59 -24.57 -0.07 7.65
CA THR A 59 -23.46 -1.00 7.52
C THR A 59 -23.07 -1.22 6.05
N PHE A 60 -24.05 -1.35 5.17
CA PHE A 60 -23.79 -1.58 3.74
C PHE A 60 -23.17 -0.34 3.08
N SER A 61 -23.77 0.83 3.28
CA SER A 61 -23.25 2.09 2.71
C SER A 61 -21.91 2.50 3.34
N GLY A 62 -21.76 2.30 4.63
CA GLY A 62 -20.52 2.60 5.34
C GLY A 62 -19.38 1.64 4.97
N GLY A 63 -19.67 0.36 4.78
CA GLY A 63 -18.71 -0.62 4.27
C GLY A 63 -18.21 -0.25 2.87
N PHE A 64 -19.11 0.18 2.00
CA PHE A 64 -18.73 0.70 0.67
C PHE A 64 -17.83 1.93 0.76
N ALA A 65 -18.14 2.86 1.66
CA ALA A 65 -17.33 4.07 1.86
C ALA A 65 -15.93 3.75 2.40
N LEU A 66 -15.81 2.82 3.35
CA LEU A 66 -14.52 2.36 3.88
C LEU A 66 -13.66 1.67 2.81
N ILE A 67 -14.27 0.77 2.03
CA ILE A 67 -13.56 0.11 0.92
C ILE A 67 -13.12 1.13 -0.13
N SER A 68 -13.97 2.08 -0.47
CA SER A 68 -13.62 3.17 -1.39
C SER A 68 -12.44 4.00 -0.87
N ALA A 69 -12.41 4.30 0.43
CA ALA A 69 -11.27 4.99 1.06
C ALA A 69 -9.98 4.17 0.93
N CYS A 70 -10.04 2.85 1.16
CA CYS A 70 -8.88 1.95 0.97
C CYS A 70 -8.37 2.00 -0.48
N ILE A 71 -9.27 1.97 -1.46
CA ILE A 71 -8.91 2.05 -2.89
C ILE A 71 -8.24 3.37 -3.21
N TRP A 72 -8.77 4.49 -2.73
CA TRP A 72 -8.17 5.80 -2.92
C TRP A 72 -6.77 5.88 -2.31
N VAL A 73 -6.59 5.40 -1.09
CA VAL A 73 -5.28 5.36 -0.43
C VAL A 73 -4.28 4.54 -1.24
N GLY A 74 -4.67 3.36 -1.74
CA GLY A 74 -3.82 2.51 -2.57
C GLY A 74 -3.43 3.15 -3.90
N ILE A 75 -4.38 3.75 -4.61
CA ILE A 75 -4.11 4.43 -5.89
C ILE A 75 -3.14 5.61 -5.69
N PHE A 76 -3.32 6.40 -4.62
CA PHE A 76 -2.42 7.51 -4.34
C PHE A 76 -0.99 7.08 -4.02
N ASN A 77 -0.79 5.90 -3.42
CA ASN A 77 0.54 5.32 -3.24
C ASN A 77 1.25 5.10 -4.58
N SER A 78 0.55 4.51 -5.54
CA SER A 78 1.08 4.18 -6.86
C SER A 78 1.44 5.41 -7.68
N ILE A 79 0.59 6.42 -7.70
CA ILE A 79 0.77 7.63 -8.52
C ILE A 79 2.05 8.37 -8.12
N GLN A 80 2.36 8.45 -6.83
CA GLN A 80 3.55 9.18 -6.36
C GLN A 80 4.86 8.49 -6.72
N ASN A 81 4.88 7.16 -6.79
CA ASN A 81 6.10 6.39 -6.98
C ASN A 81 6.53 6.30 -8.46
N ILE A 82 5.59 6.16 -9.39
CA ILE A 82 5.92 5.80 -10.77
C ILE A 82 6.38 6.98 -11.62
N CYS A 83 5.84 8.16 -11.42
CA CYS A 83 6.25 9.33 -12.22
C CYS A 83 7.73 9.68 -12.07
N LYS A 84 8.34 9.33 -10.93
CA LYS A 84 9.75 9.64 -10.65
C LYS A 84 10.73 8.57 -11.12
N GLU A 85 10.34 7.31 -11.18
CA GLU A 85 11.27 6.19 -11.36
C GLU A 85 11.47 5.73 -12.82
N ARG A 86 10.58 6.11 -13.75
CA ARG A 86 10.65 5.67 -15.15
C ARG A 86 12.00 5.92 -15.85
N ALA A 87 12.55 7.11 -15.64
CA ALA A 87 13.82 7.49 -16.24
C ALA A 87 15.00 6.69 -15.66
N ILE A 88 14.92 6.37 -14.37
CA ILE A 88 15.94 5.62 -13.63
C ILE A 88 15.94 4.16 -14.07
N ILE A 89 14.77 3.52 -14.16
CA ILE A 89 14.58 2.13 -14.59
C ILE A 89 15.15 1.91 -16.00
N LYS A 90 14.86 2.84 -16.93
CA LYS A 90 15.35 2.77 -18.31
C LYS A 90 16.89 2.85 -18.39
N ARG A 91 17.50 3.59 -17.47
CA ARG A 91 18.96 3.72 -17.38
C ARG A 91 19.63 2.51 -16.74
N GLU A 92 19.04 2.01 -15.65
CA GLU A 92 19.55 0.85 -14.91
C GLU A 92 19.37 -0.47 -15.69
N HIS A 93 18.32 -0.59 -16.49
CA HIS A 93 18.13 -1.75 -17.39
C HIS A 93 19.28 -1.90 -18.41
N ARG A 94 19.80 -0.79 -18.93
CA ARG A 94 20.98 -0.81 -19.82
C ARG A 94 22.27 -1.23 -19.11
N ALA A 95 22.29 -1.15 -17.78
CA ALA A 95 23.44 -1.54 -16.95
C ALA A 95 23.38 -3.01 -16.46
N GLY A 96 22.45 -3.84 -16.97
CA GLY A 96 22.34 -5.27 -16.61
C GLY A 96 21.39 -5.61 -15.48
N LEU A 97 20.48 -4.69 -15.13
CA LEU A 97 19.43 -4.94 -14.13
C LEU A 97 18.39 -5.94 -14.63
N HIS A 98 18.09 -6.95 -13.84
CA HIS A 98 16.92 -7.80 -14.06
C HIS A 98 15.64 -7.05 -13.63
N ILE A 99 14.81 -6.64 -14.59
CA ILE A 99 13.56 -5.91 -14.36
C ILE A 99 12.66 -6.65 -13.37
N SER A 100 12.61 -7.98 -13.42
CA SER A 100 11.82 -8.80 -12.50
C SER A 100 12.25 -8.64 -11.03
N SER A 101 13.55 -8.55 -10.76
CA SER A 101 14.07 -8.34 -9.39
C SER A 101 13.74 -6.95 -8.86
N TYR A 102 13.76 -5.95 -9.74
CA TYR A 102 13.35 -4.59 -9.40
C TYR A 102 11.86 -4.52 -9.06
N ILE A 103 11.00 -5.07 -9.91
CA ILE A 103 9.55 -5.10 -9.67
C ILE A 103 9.22 -5.83 -8.36
N ALA A 104 9.87 -7.00 -8.12
CA ALA A 104 9.66 -7.75 -6.89
C ALA A 104 10.05 -6.94 -5.64
N SER A 105 11.20 -6.26 -5.65
CA SER A 105 11.63 -5.41 -4.53
C SER A 105 10.67 -4.24 -4.29
N HIS A 106 10.14 -3.65 -5.35
CA HIS A 106 9.16 -2.57 -5.26
C HIS A 106 7.83 -3.05 -4.66
N LEU A 107 7.31 -4.20 -5.12
CA LEU A 107 6.08 -4.80 -4.59
C LEU A 107 6.21 -5.17 -3.10
N ILE A 108 7.35 -5.74 -2.68
CA ILE A 108 7.61 -6.07 -1.28
C ILE A 108 7.65 -4.79 -0.42
N PHE A 109 8.33 -3.75 -0.90
CA PHE A 109 8.40 -2.47 -0.19
C PHE A 109 7.00 -1.86 -0.05
N GLN A 110 6.23 -1.86 -1.13
CA GLN A 110 4.88 -1.32 -1.16
C GLN A 110 3.91 -2.08 -0.23
N ALA A 111 4.05 -3.42 -0.15
CA ALA A 111 3.31 -4.23 0.82
C ALA A 111 3.57 -3.76 2.26
N GLY A 112 4.82 -3.42 2.61
CA GLY A 112 5.17 -2.87 3.92
C GLY A 112 4.48 -1.53 4.21
N ILE A 113 4.42 -0.63 3.23
CA ILE A 113 3.72 0.66 3.36
C ILE A 113 2.21 0.44 3.50
N CYS A 114 1.62 -0.45 2.70
CA CYS A 114 0.19 -0.78 2.78
C CYS A 114 -0.18 -1.41 4.13
N LEU A 115 0.69 -2.22 4.74
CA LEU A 115 0.50 -2.74 6.10
C LEU A 115 0.42 -1.61 7.14
N LEU A 116 1.34 -0.64 7.06
CA LEU A 116 1.31 0.51 7.95
C LEU A 116 0.04 1.35 7.76
N GLN A 117 -0.37 1.56 6.52
CA GLN A 117 -1.60 2.29 6.22
C GLN A 117 -2.86 1.57 6.70
N ALA A 118 -2.94 0.24 6.53
CA ALA A 118 -4.03 -0.56 7.07
C ALA A 118 -4.11 -0.46 8.59
N ALA A 119 -2.97 -0.47 9.28
CA ALA A 119 -2.92 -0.28 10.74
C ALA A 119 -3.38 1.12 11.16
N ILE A 120 -2.96 2.16 10.44
CA ILE A 120 -3.39 3.54 10.69
C ILE A 120 -4.89 3.68 10.46
N LEU A 121 -5.41 3.14 9.35
CA LEU A 121 -6.83 3.20 9.00
C LEU A 121 -7.67 2.46 10.04
N LEU A 122 -7.28 1.26 10.46
CA LEU A 122 -7.95 0.52 11.51
C LEU A 122 -7.89 1.25 12.86
N GLY A 123 -6.74 1.79 13.23
CA GLY A 123 -6.57 2.54 14.48
C GLY A 123 -7.45 3.79 14.55
N ILE A 124 -7.49 4.58 13.48
CA ILE A 124 -8.33 5.78 13.41
C ILE A 124 -9.81 5.40 13.37
N SER A 125 -10.20 4.45 12.52
CA SER A 125 -11.60 4.03 12.42
C SER A 125 -12.13 3.44 13.74
N SER A 126 -11.28 2.74 14.49
CA SER A 126 -11.66 2.20 15.80
C SER A 126 -11.97 3.26 16.86
N ALA A 127 -11.44 4.47 16.71
CA ALA A 127 -11.72 5.58 17.61
C ALA A 127 -13.12 6.21 17.37
N PHE A 128 -13.64 6.08 16.14
CA PHE A 128 -14.90 6.71 15.73
C PHE A 128 -16.05 5.70 15.52
N LEU A 129 -15.71 4.47 15.11
CA LEU A 129 -16.67 3.43 14.77
C LEU A 129 -16.73 2.38 15.88
N THR A 130 -17.93 1.95 16.25
CA THR A 130 -18.13 0.83 17.17
C THR A 130 -18.19 -0.47 16.37
N TYR A 131 -17.09 -1.22 16.37
CA TYR A 131 -17.03 -2.49 15.66
C TYR A 131 -17.92 -3.56 16.32
N PRO A 132 -18.57 -4.42 15.52
CA PRO A 132 -19.42 -5.48 16.05
C PRO A 132 -18.58 -6.50 16.83
N SER A 133 -19.14 -6.96 17.95
CA SER A 133 -18.54 -8.03 18.77
C SER A 133 -18.98 -9.43 18.33
N CYS A 134 -19.47 -9.57 17.09
CA CYS A 134 -19.95 -10.85 16.55
C CYS A 134 -18.80 -11.86 16.41
N ALA A 135 -19.16 -13.15 16.40
CA ALA A 135 -18.20 -14.25 16.32
C ALA A 135 -17.29 -14.11 15.10
N PRO A 136 -15.98 -14.01 15.30
CA PRO A 136 -15.03 -13.87 14.20
C PRO A 136 -14.92 -15.17 13.41
N LEU A 137 -14.70 -15.06 12.10
CA LEU A 137 -14.50 -16.21 11.21
C LEU A 137 -13.12 -16.85 11.43
N PHE A 138 -12.07 -16.05 11.66
CA PHE A 138 -10.67 -16.49 11.64
C PHE A 138 -9.82 -16.09 12.86
N GLY A 139 -10.34 -15.65 13.96
CA GLY A 139 -9.52 -15.40 15.14
C GLY A 139 -9.61 -14.02 15.78
N GLY A 140 -10.47 -13.17 15.27
CA GLY A 140 -10.79 -11.89 15.90
C GLY A 140 -11.25 -10.84 14.90
N VAL A 141 -12.26 -10.09 15.26
CA VAL A 141 -12.84 -9.01 14.44
C VAL A 141 -11.76 -8.04 13.95
N TRP A 142 -10.84 -7.67 14.82
CA TRP A 142 -9.74 -6.75 14.50
C TRP A 142 -8.80 -7.28 13.42
N LEU A 143 -8.48 -8.57 13.48
CA LEU A 143 -7.60 -9.21 12.50
C LEU A 143 -8.28 -9.29 11.13
N GLU A 144 -9.56 -9.59 11.10
CA GLU A 144 -10.35 -9.68 9.86
C GLU A 144 -10.43 -8.32 9.16
N TYR A 145 -10.74 -7.25 9.88
CA TYR A 145 -10.75 -5.90 9.31
C TYR A 145 -9.36 -5.46 8.87
N PHE A 146 -8.31 -5.75 9.65
CA PHE A 146 -6.93 -5.43 9.29
C PHE A 146 -6.52 -6.09 7.98
N ILE A 147 -6.78 -7.40 7.83
CA ILE A 147 -6.47 -8.15 6.60
C ILE A 147 -7.27 -7.60 5.42
N THR A 148 -8.55 -7.32 5.62
CA THR A 148 -9.42 -6.77 4.57
C THR A 148 -8.91 -5.41 4.10
N TYR A 149 -8.60 -4.50 5.00
CA TYR A 149 -8.06 -3.18 4.65
C TYR A 149 -6.71 -3.29 3.94
N PHE A 150 -5.81 -4.13 4.46
CA PHE A 150 -4.53 -4.37 3.83
C PHE A 150 -4.67 -4.90 2.40
N LEU A 151 -5.50 -5.91 2.19
CA LEU A 151 -5.72 -6.50 0.86
C LEU A 151 -6.34 -5.50 -0.11
N CYS A 152 -7.33 -4.71 0.33
CA CYS A 152 -7.94 -3.67 -0.50
C CYS A 152 -6.93 -2.59 -0.90
N ILE A 153 -6.15 -2.06 0.04
CA ILE A 153 -5.15 -1.03 -0.21
C ILE A 153 -4.07 -1.58 -1.16
N TYR A 154 -3.55 -2.77 -0.86
CA TYR A 154 -2.49 -3.38 -1.66
C TYR A 154 -2.94 -3.76 -3.06
N ALA A 155 -4.15 -4.30 -3.23
CA ALA A 155 -4.71 -4.59 -4.55
C ALA A 155 -4.88 -3.31 -5.39
N ALA A 156 -5.39 -2.24 -4.80
CA ALA A 156 -5.54 -0.94 -5.46
C ALA A 156 -4.18 -0.34 -5.85
N ASP A 157 -3.17 -0.48 -4.99
CA ASP A 157 -1.80 -0.04 -5.25
C ASP A 157 -1.17 -0.80 -6.42
N VAL A 158 -1.26 -2.13 -6.43
CA VAL A 158 -0.74 -2.97 -7.52
C VAL A 158 -1.45 -2.68 -8.84
N LEU A 159 -2.78 -2.46 -8.81
CA LEU A 159 -3.53 -2.04 -10.01
C LEU A 159 -3.06 -0.67 -10.51
N GLY A 160 -2.87 0.28 -9.63
CA GLY A 160 -2.33 1.60 -9.97
C GLY A 160 -0.92 1.51 -10.59
N LEU A 161 -0.07 0.65 -10.06
CA LEU A 161 1.24 0.32 -10.64
C LEU A 161 1.12 -0.26 -12.06
N ALA A 162 0.22 -1.22 -12.25
CA ALA A 162 -0.01 -1.85 -13.55
C ALA A 162 -0.51 -0.84 -14.58
N ILE A 163 -1.49 0.00 -14.23
CA ILE A 163 -2.01 1.06 -15.10
C ILE A 163 -0.91 2.03 -15.49
N SER A 164 -0.12 2.48 -14.53
CA SER A 164 0.98 3.41 -14.80
C SER A 164 2.12 2.79 -15.63
N ALA A 165 2.30 1.48 -15.59
CA ALA A 165 3.24 0.79 -16.46
C ALA A 165 2.77 0.76 -17.93
N ILE A 166 1.45 0.73 -18.17
CA ILE A 166 0.83 0.67 -19.51
C ILE A 166 0.74 2.07 -20.14
N VAL A 167 0.43 3.08 -19.35
CA VAL A 167 0.31 4.47 -19.84
C VAL A 167 1.69 5.02 -20.19
N LYS A 168 1.88 5.40 -21.46
CA LYS A 168 3.15 5.95 -21.98
C LYS A 168 3.36 7.40 -21.58
#